data_3d958c1645f2883315c083a495ae34ea
#
_entry.id   3d958c1645f2883315c083a495ae34ea
#
_cell.length_a   1.000
_cell.length_b   1.000
_cell.length_c   1.000
_cell.angle_alpha   90.00
_cell.angle_beta   90.00
_cell.angle_gamma   90.00
#
_symmetry.space_group_name_H-M   'P 1'
#
loop_
_entity.id
_entity.type
_entity.pdbx_description
1 polymer ?
#
loop_
_entity_poly.entity_id
_entity_poly.type
_entity_poly.pdbx_seq_one_letter_code
_entity_poly.pdbx_strand_id
1 'polypeptide(L)'
;MKKTVIIAIALLTGISAVAQETPAKFKLYGFVRNYGVIDTREVNGGTHDFYYYMPKDQNLNAQGEDLNSGLNWKFVSLTTRLGLDFSGYEYQGIKVAGKVEADFYSLNGTGSSQTIAQFRLRQAYMALTNNLENGDKLVANIGQTWHPMGADLPHGICLESGAPFGPFNRSPQVMIHWTHKDFTLTSGFLYLSQYLPMDAQTNAKSVAPYKYGWPEEYFGLTWKKGNIVEKLGFTNILTKPVRVAPDNSKANGLLDALTAFYYFQYTKDLFQIKAKVAYAQSGEHMNILSGYGISAFDAATSTYTYTPMQDLTTFVSAQYGKKVQVLGMVGYMKHLGTTEDLLGGAAVMGKTVADGGNLWINTAAATNIQQAVRVTPTILWNMGKLQIGLEYDYTIAQFGNSGVARDARGLYKDADCHWIGNHRLLWMTKFNF
;
A
#
# COMPACT_ATOMS: atom_id res chain seq x y z
N MET A 1 12.48 4.07 26.18
CA MET A 1 11.16 3.45 25.92
C MET A 1 10.07 3.73 26.97
N LYS A 2 10.33 3.78 28.29
CA LYS A 2 9.27 4.04 29.28
C LYS A 2 8.73 5.49 29.33
N LYS A 3 9.42 6.48 28.78
CA LYS A 3 9.03 7.92 28.87
C LYS A 3 8.05 8.35 27.77
N THR A 4 8.03 7.73 26.61
CA THR A 4 7.18 8.14 25.47
C THR A 4 5.72 7.67 25.63
N VAL A 5 5.51 6.49 26.23
CA VAL A 5 4.15 5.96 26.51
C VAL A 5 3.45 6.78 27.60
N ILE A 6 4.21 7.32 28.57
CA ILE A 6 3.68 8.12 29.68
C ILE A 6 3.15 9.48 29.18
N ILE A 7 3.74 10.06 28.13
CA ILE A 7 3.31 11.35 27.57
C ILE A 7 1.94 11.24 26.88
N ALA A 8 1.66 10.11 26.22
CA ALA A 8 0.35 9.90 25.56
C ALA A 8 -0.80 9.71 26.59
N ILE A 9 -0.51 9.15 27.76
CA ILE A 9 -1.51 8.94 28.84
C ILE A 9 -1.69 10.20 29.69
N ALA A 10 -0.64 10.97 29.93
CA ALA A 10 -0.72 12.20 30.73
C ALA A 10 -1.51 13.34 30.06
N LEU A 11 -1.64 13.32 28.72
CA LEU A 11 -2.45 14.29 27.96
C LEU A 11 -3.96 14.07 28.09
N LEU A 12 -4.39 12.94 28.66
CA LEU A 12 -5.81 12.62 28.86
C LEU A 12 -6.33 12.94 30.28
N THR A 13 -5.48 13.31 31.24
CA THR A 13 -5.86 13.34 32.67
C THR A 13 -5.96 14.74 33.30
N GLY A 14 -5.81 15.80 32.57
CA GLY A 14 -5.73 17.13 33.18
C GLY A 14 -6.72 18.14 32.62
N ILE A 15 -8.03 18.04 32.90
CA ILE A 15 -8.91 19.22 32.90
C ILE A 15 -10.20 18.88 33.67
N SER A 16 -10.43 19.55 34.79
CA SER A 16 -11.72 19.56 35.52
C SER A 16 -12.48 20.82 35.09
N ALA A 17 -13.25 20.73 34.04
CA ALA A 17 -14.28 21.71 33.71
C ALA A 17 -15.62 21.00 33.53
N VAL A 18 -16.70 21.56 34.06
CA VAL A 18 -18.07 21.04 33.82
C VAL A 18 -18.34 21.19 32.32
N ALA A 19 -18.29 20.09 31.61
CA ALA A 19 -18.43 20.07 30.15
C ALA A 19 -19.92 19.98 29.80
N GLN A 20 -20.38 20.91 28.97
CA GLN A 20 -21.65 20.79 28.28
C GLN A 20 -21.41 19.87 27.07
N GLU A 21 -22.04 18.69 27.07
CA GLU A 21 -21.97 17.77 25.92
C GLU A 21 -22.69 18.36 24.70
N THR A 22 -22.01 18.44 23.60
CA THR A 22 -22.59 18.86 22.32
C THR A 22 -23.03 17.60 21.56
N PRO A 23 -24.26 17.53 21.03
CA PRO A 23 -24.73 16.32 20.35
C PRO A 23 -23.96 16.04 19.07
N ALA A 24 -23.64 14.77 18.84
CA ALA A 24 -22.95 14.34 17.64
C ALA A 24 -23.79 14.56 16.37
N LYS A 25 -23.15 15.00 15.30
CA LYS A 25 -23.72 15.15 13.96
C LYS A 25 -23.24 14.01 13.08
N PHE A 26 -24.15 13.47 12.27
CA PHE A 26 -23.89 12.36 11.37
C PHE A 26 -24.17 12.77 9.92
N LYS A 27 -23.26 12.38 9.00
CA LYS A 27 -23.41 12.61 7.58
C LYS A 27 -23.18 11.30 6.81
N LEU A 28 -24.25 10.77 6.24
CA LEU A 28 -24.18 9.65 5.32
C LEU A 28 -23.67 10.13 3.96
N TYR A 29 -22.80 9.35 3.31
CA TYR A 29 -22.33 9.58 1.95
C TYR A 29 -22.02 8.24 1.28
N GLY A 30 -21.90 8.28 -0.03
CA GLY A 30 -21.52 7.09 -0.77
C GLY A 30 -21.51 7.30 -2.27
N PHE A 31 -21.29 6.21 -2.97
CA PHE A 31 -21.43 6.18 -4.43
C PHE A 31 -21.70 4.78 -4.93
N VAL A 32 -22.41 4.70 -6.05
CA VAL A 32 -22.46 3.51 -6.91
C VAL A 32 -21.44 3.70 -8.00
N ARG A 33 -20.64 2.70 -8.29
CA ARG A 33 -19.57 2.76 -9.29
C ARG A 33 -19.50 1.48 -10.10
N ASN A 34 -19.44 1.64 -11.42
CA ASN A 34 -19.28 0.56 -12.37
C ASN A 34 -18.05 0.81 -13.22
N TYR A 35 -17.40 -0.28 -13.61
CA TYR A 35 -16.26 -0.26 -14.50
C TYR A 35 -16.42 -1.28 -15.62
N GLY A 36 -15.92 -0.92 -16.79
CA GLY A 36 -15.60 -1.87 -17.83
C GLY A 36 -14.11 -1.78 -18.17
N VAL A 37 -13.52 -2.90 -18.46
CA VAL A 37 -12.08 -3.01 -18.73
C VAL A 37 -11.87 -3.91 -19.92
N ILE A 38 -10.96 -3.51 -20.81
CA ILE A 38 -10.39 -4.34 -21.88
C ILE A 38 -8.88 -4.37 -21.68
N ASP A 39 -8.31 -5.58 -21.59
CA ASP A 39 -6.87 -5.83 -21.51
C ASP A 39 -6.39 -6.56 -22.76
N THR A 40 -5.15 -6.32 -23.20
CA THR A 40 -4.51 -7.06 -24.29
C THR A 40 -3.79 -8.31 -23.82
N ARG A 41 -3.77 -8.54 -22.50
CA ARG A 41 -3.02 -9.61 -21.85
C ARG A 41 -3.65 -9.97 -20.50
N GLU A 42 -3.42 -11.20 -20.05
CA GLU A 42 -3.67 -11.61 -18.67
C GLU A 42 -2.84 -10.77 -17.70
N VAL A 43 -3.41 -10.44 -16.53
CA VAL A 43 -2.79 -9.56 -15.54
C VAL A 43 -2.71 -10.23 -14.16
N ASN A 44 -1.72 -9.83 -13.39
CA ASN A 44 -1.62 -10.12 -11.97
C ASN A 44 -2.37 -9.05 -11.20
N GLY A 45 -3.43 -9.47 -10.53
CA GLY A 45 -4.26 -8.56 -9.75
C GLY A 45 -5.14 -9.30 -8.77
N GLY A 46 -5.89 -8.56 -7.97
CA GLY A 46 -6.91 -9.12 -7.09
C GLY A 46 -8.31 -8.93 -7.68
N THR A 47 -9.26 -9.74 -7.23
CA THR A 47 -10.69 -9.60 -7.52
C THR A 47 -11.00 -9.54 -9.03
N HIS A 48 -11.09 -10.68 -9.68
CA HIS A 48 -11.31 -10.82 -11.13
C HIS A 48 -10.29 -10.08 -12.00
N ASP A 49 -9.01 -10.03 -11.58
CA ASP A 49 -7.96 -9.28 -12.27
C ASP A 49 -8.32 -7.81 -12.54
N PHE A 50 -9.31 -7.31 -11.83
CA PHE A 50 -9.79 -5.95 -11.97
C PHE A 50 -8.84 -4.96 -11.28
N TYR A 51 -8.29 -5.33 -10.14
CA TYR A 51 -7.16 -4.65 -9.55
C TYR A 51 -5.91 -5.01 -10.36
N TYR A 52 -5.44 -4.08 -11.16
CA TYR A 52 -4.31 -4.30 -12.03
C TYR A 52 -3.00 -3.97 -11.31
N TYR A 53 -2.24 -5.01 -10.99
CA TYR A 53 -0.95 -4.84 -10.35
C TYR A 53 0.17 -4.82 -11.39
N MET A 54 0.31 -5.90 -12.18
CA MET A 54 1.30 -6.08 -13.25
C MET A 54 0.73 -6.93 -14.38
N PRO A 55 1.26 -6.82 -15.62
CA PRO A 55 1.01 -7.84 -16.64
C PRO A 55 1.53 -9.19 -16.15
N LYS A 56 0.92 -10.31 -16.56
CA LYS A 56 1.53 -11.62 -16.41
C LYS A 56 2.67 -11.78 -17.38
N ASP A 57 3.70 -12.51 -16.98
CA ASP A 57 4.82 -12.90 -17.85
C ASP A 57 4.33 -13.74 -19.03
N GLN A 58 5.20 -13.96 -20.01
CA GLN A 58 4.91 -14.90 -21.11
C GLN A 58 4.72 -16.33 -20.58
N ASN A 59 3.79 -17.05 -21.20
CA ASN A 59 3.51 -18.45 -20.94
C ASN A 59 3.48 -19.19 -22.27
N LEU A 60 4.66 -19.58 -22.76
CA LEU A 60 4.80 -20.20 -24.07
C LEU A 60 4.36 -21.66 -24.04
N ASN A 61 3.48 -22.04 -24.98
CA ASN A 61 3.14 -23.43 -25.24
C ASN A 61 4.23 -24.12 -26.11
N ALA A 62 4.03 -25.39 -26.44
CA ALA A 62 4.98 -26.16 -27.24
C ALA A 62 5.13 -25.62 -28.68
N GLN A 63 4.21 -24.80 -29.16
CA GLN A 63 4.22 -24.17 -30.48
C GLN A 63 4.86 -22.76 -30.45
N GLY A 64 5.28 -22.28 -29.26
CA GLY A 64 5.85 -20.96 -29.06
C GLY A 64 4.81 -19.84 -28.97
N GLU A 65 3.53 -20.15 -28.82
CA GLU A 65 2.46 -19.18 -28.64
C GLU A 65 2.36 -18.76 -27.16
N ASP A 66 2.18 -17.47 -26.91
CA ASP A 66 2.03 -16.95 -25.56
C ASP A 66 0.58 -17.01 -25.08
N LEU A 67 0.27 -17.97 -24.23
CA LEU A 67 -1.08 -18.22 -23.67
C LEU A 67 -1.60 -17.10 -22.76
N ASN A 68 -0.73 -16.21 -22.28
CA ASN A 68 -1.13 -15.03 -21.52
C ASN A 68 -1.44 -13.82 -22.42
N SER A 69 -1.12 -13.88 -23.70
CA SER A 69 -1.43 -12.84 -24.68
C SER A 69 -2.81 -13.04 -25.28
N GLY A 70 -3.67 -12.03 -25.20
CA GLY A 70 -5.00 -12.08 -25.78
C GLY A 70 -5.94 -11.02 -25.21
N LEU A 71 -6.87 -10.57 -26.06
CA LEU A 71 -7.91 -9.63 -25.62
C LEU A 71 -8.85 -10.31 -24.63
N ASN A 72 -9.02 -9.67 -23.49
CA ASN A 72 -10.02 -10.04 -22.51
C ASN A 72 -10.78 -8.80 -22.03
N TRP A 73 -12.00 -8.99 -21.57
CA TRP A 73 -12.83 -7.89 -21.10
C TRP A 73 -13.58 -8.27 -19.83
N LYS A 74 -13.86 -7.27 -19.01
CA LYS A 74 -14.51 -7.43 -17.71
C LYS A 74 -15.46 -6.26 -17.48
N PHE A 75 -16.60 -6.54 -16.85
CA PHE A 75 -17.52 -5.51 -16.37
C PHE A 75 -17.91 -5.81 -14.94
N VAL A 76 -17.72 -4.83 -14.03
CA VAL A 76 -17.94 -5.04 -12.61
C VAL A 76 -18.46 -3.79 -11.90
N SER A 77 -19.26 -4.01 -10.86
CA SER A 77 -19.80 -2.98 -9.97
C SER A 77 -19.05 -2.90 -8.64
N LEU A 78 -17.77 -3.26 -8.64
CA LEU A 78 -16.93 -3.28 -7.45
C LEU A 78 -16.62 -1.87 -6.95
N THR A 79 -16.24 -1.81 -5.66
CA THR A 79 -15.88 -0.59 -4.94
C THR A 79 -17.02 0.43 -4.77
N THR A 80 -18.27 0.09 -5.12
CA THR A 80 -19.45 0.79 -4.60
C THR A 80 -19.31 0.95 -3.09
N ARG A 81 -19.57 2.16 -2.57
CA ARG A 81 -19.12 2.54 -1.23
C ARG A 81 -20.22 3.18 -0.42
N LEU A 82 -20.21 2.89 0.88
CA LEU A 82 -21.01 3.54 1.91
C LEU A 82 -20.08 4.09 2.99
N GLY A 83 -20.39 5.29 3.47
CA GLY A 83 -19.63 5.92 4.53
C GLY A 83 -20.50 6.77 5.43
N LEU A 84 -20.11 6.86 6.68
CA LEU A 84 -20.70 7.70 7.71
C LEU A 84 -19.59 8.54 8.34
N ASP A 85 -19.69 9.86 8.19
CA ASP A 85 -18.89 10.80 8.98
C ASP A 85 -19.65 11.19 10.24
N PHE A 86 -18.95 11.25 11.39
CA PHE A 86 -19.49 11.80 12.62
C PHE A 86 -18.60 12.93 13.14
N SER A 87 -19.22 13.94 13.76
CA SER A 87 -18.54 15.12 14.29
C SER A 87 -19.45 15.88 15.25
N GLY A 88 -18.94 16.95 15.84
CA GLY A 88 -19.72 17.88 16.65
C GLY A 88 -19.80 17.52 18.13
N TYR A 89 -19.42 16.31 18.54
CA TYR A 89 -19.29 15.98 19.95
C TYR A 89 -18.02 16.63 20.53
N GLU A 90 -18.18 17.29 21.68
CA GLU A 90 -17.07 17.90 22.40
C GLU A 90 -17.22 17.60 23.88
N TYR A 91 -16.14 17.21 24.52
CA TYR A 91 -16.06 16.93 25.94
C TYR A 91 -14.77 17.50 26.52
N GLN A 92 -14.87 18.36 27.52
CA GLN A 92 -13.72 19.02 28.19
C GLN A 92 -12.71 19.63 27.20
N GLY A 93 -13.21 20.35 26.17
CA GLY A 93 -12.35 20.99 25.17
C GLY A 93 -11.79 20.04 24.09
N ILE A 94 -12.00 18.73 24.21
CA ILE A 94 -11.62 17.73 23.21
C ILE A 94 -12.77 17.54 22.23
N LYS A 95 -12.53 17.88 20.96
CA LYS A 95 -13.49 17.65 19.86
C LYS A 95 -13.29 16.26 19.30
N VAL A 96 -14.41 15.53 19.16
CA VAL A 96 -14.41 14.17 18.61
C VAL A 96 -15.05 14.18 17.23
N ALA A 97 -14.33 13.64 16.27
CA ALA A 97 -14.80 13.40 14.91
C ALA A 97 -14.31 12.02 14.43
N GLY A 98 -14.85 11.53 13.35
CA GLY A 98 -14.36 10.28 12.77
C GLY A 98 -15.20 9.82 11.62
N LYS A 99 -14.92 8.58 11.20
CA LYS A 99 -15.47 7.98 9.99
C LYS A 99 -15.63 6.48 10.15
N VAL A 100 -16.72 5.97 9.58
CA VAL A 100 -16.86 4.54 9.23
C VAL A 100 -17.09 4.47 7.73
N GLU A 101 -16.27 3.71 7.00
CA GLU A 101 -16.36 3.57 5.55
C GLU A 101 -16.17 2.10 5.16
N ALA A 102 -17.05 1.60 4.31
CA ALA A 102 -16.98 0.25 3.74
C ALA A 102 -17.25 0.26 2.24
N ASP A 103 -16.74 -0.74 1.52
CA ASP A 103 -17.02 -0.97 0.10
C ASP A 103 -17.24 -2.45 -0.20
N PHE A 104 -17.76 -2.73 -1.40
CA PHE A 104 -17.87 -4.09 -1.93
C PHE A 104 -16.65 -4.39 -2.78
N TYR A 105 -15.83 -5.35 -2.37
CA TYR A 105 -14.56 -5.57 -3.08
C TYR A 105 -14.22 -7.03 -3.27
N SER A 106 -13.81 -7.82 -2.39
CA SER A 106 -13.32 -9.17 -2.65
C SER A 106 -14.43 -10.16 -2.92
N LEU A 107 -14.10 -11.30 -3.56
CA LEU A 107 -15.01 -12.39 -3.80
C LEU A 107 -14.96 -13.41 -2.66
N ASN A 108 -16.10 -14.02 -2.39
CA ASN A 108 -16.18 -15.20 -1.54
C ASN A 108 -15.73 -16.45 -2.32
N GLY A 109 -14.69 -17.10 -1.82
CA GLY A 109 -14.23 -18.39 -2.28
C GLY A 109 -13.25 -18.33 -3.47
N THR A 110 -12.36 -19.29 -3.51
CA THR A 110 -11.50 -19.60 -4.63
C THR A 110 -12.20 -20.59 -5.56
N GLY A 111 -12.32 -20.24 -6.84
CA GLY A 111 -12.80 -21.16 -7.87
C GLY A 111 -14.30 -21.41 -7.90
N SER A 112 -15.13 -20.64 -7.21
CA SER A 112 -16.58 -20.73 -7.34
C SER A 112 -17.10 -19.77 -8.39
N SER A 113 -18.17 -20.16 -9.08
CA SER A 113 -18.93 -19.32 -10.01
C SER A 113 -19.67 -18.15 -9.33
N GLN A 114 -19.45 -17.92 -8.05
CA GLN A 114 -20.13 -16.87 -7.30
C GLN A 114 -19.38 -15.54 -7.45
N THR A 115 -20.03 -14.59 -8.08
CA THR A 115 -19.54 -13.22 -8.33
C THR A 115 -19.91 -12.24 -7.22
N ILE A 116 -20.20 -12.72 -6.01
CA ILE A 116 -20.66 -11.89 -4.90
C ILE A 116 -19.48 -11.20 -4.25
N ALA A 117 -19.43 -9.88 -4.34
CA ALA A 117 -18.44 -9.07 -3.65
C ALA A 117 -18.70 -9.04 -2.14
N GLN A 118 -17.64 -9.16 -1.34
CA GLN A 118 -17.71 -9.00 0.12
C GLN A 118 -17.77 -7.53 0.52
N PHE A 119 -18.61 -7.24 1.51
CA PHE A 119 -18.63 -5.95 2.18
C PHE A 119 -17.45 -5.89 3.16
N ARG A 120 -16.50 -5.01 2.90
CA ARG A 120 -15.28 -4.89 3.72
C ARG A 120 -15.17 -3.53 4.37
N LEU A 121 -14.67 -3.50 5.61
CA LEU A 121 -14.30 -2.29 6.31
C LEU A 121 -13.06 -1.67 5.66
N ARG A 122 -13.15 -0.39 5.32
CA ARG A 122 -12.04 0.41 4.78
C ARG A 122 -11.43 1.30 5.85
N GLN A 123 -12.28 2.07 6.51
CA GLN A 123 -11.89 2.99 7.57
C GLN A 123 -12.88 2.88 8.72
N ALA A 124 -12.38 2.89 9.94
CA ALA A 124 -13.13 3.02 11.18
C ALA A 124 -12.21 3.65 12.22
N TYR A 125 -12.32 4.96 12.40
CA TYR A 125 -11.42 5.68 13.31
C TYR A 125 -12.10 6.87 13.96
N MET A 126 -11.55 7.26 15.11
CA MET A 126 -11.84 8.50 15.81
C MET A 126 -10.66 9.45 15.71
N ALA A 127 -10.94 10.74 15.56
CA ALA A 127 -9.99 11.83 15.67
C ALA A 127 -10.34 12.68 16.89
N LEU A 128 -9.47 12.67 17.89
CA LEU A 128 -9.56 13.48 19.10
C LEU A 128 -8.74 14.75 18.91
N THR A 129 -9.37 15.89 18.81
CA THR A 129 -8.71 17.17 18.54
C THR A 129 -8.73 18.06 19.77
N ASN A 130 -7.54 18.54 20.15
CA ASN A 130 -7.35 19.58 21.14
C ASN A 130 -6.65 20.79 20.50
N ASN A 131 -7.23 22.00 20.65
CA ASN A 131 -6.59 23.25 20.28
C ASN A 131 -5.94 23.84 21.54
N LEU A 132 -4.62 24.00 21.50
CA LEU A 132 -3.85 24.46 22.62
C LEU A 132 -3.89 26.00 22.72
N GLU A 133 -3.70 26.55 23.91
CA GLU A 133 -3.75 28.01 24.18
C GLU A 133 -2.74 28.80 23.34
N ASN A 134 -1.59 28.22 23.00
CA ASN A 134 -0.57 28.84 22.17
C ASN A 134 -0.91 28.86 20.66
N GLY A 135 -2.09 28.38 20.26
CA GLY A 135 -2.56 28.29 18.89
C GLY A 135 -2.15 27.01 18.16
N ASP A 136 -1.43 26.11 18.81
CA ASP A 136 -1.10 24.80 18.26
C ASP A 136 -2.31 23.88 18.26
N LYS A 137 -2.29 22.87 17.40
CA LYS A 137 -3.33 21.86 17.30
C LYS A 137 -2.73 20.47 17.52
N LEU A 138 -3.34 19.72 18.43
CA LEU A 138 -3.02 18.31 18.66
C LEU A 138 -4.19 17.44 18.21
N VAL A 139 -3.90 16.41 17.40
CA VAL A 139 -4.90 15.42 16.95
C VAL A 139 -4.38 14.03 17.22
N ALA A 140 -5.19 13.21 17.91
CA ALA A 140 -4.94 11.77 18.03
C ALA A 140 -5.94 11.01 17.14
N ASN A 141 -5.44 10.31 16.13
CA ASN A 141 -6.22 9.40 15.31
C ASN A 141 -6.08 7.99 15.88
N ILE A 142 -7.21 7.36 16.21
CA ILE A 142 -7.26 6.01 16.79
C ILE A 142 -8.23 5.15 15.99
N GLY A 143 -7.73 4.06 15.42
CA GLY A 143 -8.51 3.12 14.61
C GLY A 143 -7.94 2.88 13.23
N GLN A 144 -8.69 2.20 12.37
CA GLN A 144 -8.27 1.85 11.02
C GLN A 144 -8.49 3.01 10.05
N THR A 145 -7.41 3.52 9.48
CA THR A 145 -7.45 4.56 8.43
C THR A 145 -6.24 4.44 7.50
N TRP A 146 -6.09 5.41 6.60
CA TRP A 146 -4.95 5.46 5.71
C TRP A 146 -3.63 5.51 6.48
N HIS A 147 -2.70 4.68 6.06
CA HIS A 147 -1.31 4.79 6.44
C HIS A 147 -0.77 6.16 6.00
N PRO A 148 0.00 6.89 6.81
CA PRO A 148 0.47 8.23 6.45
C PRO A 148 1.23 8.30 5.12
N MET A 149 2.00 7.25 4.77
CA MET A 149 2.67 7.14 3.47
C MET A 149 1.71 6.79 2.33
N GLY A 150 0.63 6.06 2.61
CA GLY A 150 -0.31 5.52 1.62
C GLY A 150 -1.49 6.43 1.29
N ALA A 151 -1.62 7.58 1.94
CA ALA A 151 -2.79 8.45 1.80
C ALA A 151 -2.79 9.32 0.55
N ASP A 152 -1.61 9.70 0.04
CA ASP A 152 -1.47 10.65 -1.06
C ASP A 152 -1.33 9.90 -2.39
N LEU A 153 -2.46 9.53 -2.97
CA LEU A 153 -2.53 8.75 -4.19
C LEU A 153 -2.39 9.63 -5.44
N PRO A 154 -1.91 9.09 -6.57
CA PRO A 154 -1.91 9.79 -7.85
C PRO A 154 -3.32 10.03 -8.36
N HIS A 155 -3.45 10.86 -9.39
CA HIS A 155 -4.69 11.06 -10.12
C HIS A 155 -4.94 9.88 -11.07
N GLY A 156 -6.19 9.44 -11.14
CA GLY A 156 -6.63 8.35 -12.00
C GLY A 156 -8.00 7.85 -11.58
N ILE A 157 -8.59 6.99 -12.37
CA ILE A 157 -9.85 6.32 -12.07
C ILE A 157 -9.68 4.83 -11.80
N CYS A 158 -8.50 4.27 -12.07
CA CYS A 158 -8.15 2.87 -11.81
C CYS A 158 -8.27 2.50 -10.32
N LEU A 159 -8.49 1.22 -10.05
CA LEU A 159 -8.62 0.71 -8.68
C LEU A 159 -7.30 0.59 -7.93
N GLU A 160 -6.23 0.30 -8.64
CA GLU A 160 -4.88 0.18 -8.09
C GLU A 160 -4.33 1.48 -7.50
N SER A 161 -4.94 2.62 -7.89
CA SER A 161 -4.60 3.93 -7.32
C SER A 161 -3.09 4.20 -7.28
N GLY A 162 -2.38 3.76 -8.33
CA GLY A 162 -0.94 3.93 -8.53
C GLY A 162 -0.05 2.85 -7.92
N ALA A 163 -0.59 1.85 -7.21
CA ALA A 163 0.25 0.74 -6.74
C ALA A 163 0.74 -0.13 -7.92
N PRO A 164 1.98 -0.64 -7.88
CA PRO A 164 3.00 -0.56 -6.81
C PRO A 164 3.96 0.65 -6.94
N PHE A 165 3.66 1.65 -7.76
CA PHE A 165 4.52 2.81 -8.02
C PHE A 165 4.51 3.85 -6.89
N GLY A 166 3.70 3.63 -5.87
CA GLY A 166 3.66 4.37 -4.63
C GLY A 166 3.01 3.56 -3.50
N PRO A 167 3.36 3.85 -2.24
CA PRO A 167 2.77 3.18 -1.08
C PRO A 167 1.24 3.27 -1.07
N PHE A 168 0.60 2.16 -0.72
CA PHE A 168 -0.86 2.05 -0.61
C PHE A 168 -1.22 1.11 0.54
N ASN A 169 -1.74 1.63 1.65
CA ASN A 169 -2.14 0.84 2.81
C ASN A 169 -3.20 1.56 3.65
N ARG A 170 -4.03 0.78 4.36
CA ARG A 170 -4.88 1.20 5.47
C ARG A 170 -4.70 0.21 6.60
N SER A 171 -4.36 0.73 7.78
CA SER A 171 -4.06 -0.10 8.94
C SER A 171 -4.70 0.47 10.21
N PRO A 172 -5.06 -0.38 11.17
CA PRO A 172 -5.31 0.04 12.53
C PRO A 172 -4.10 0.76 13.09
N GLN A 173 -4.32 1.93 13.70
CA GLN A 173 -3.22 2.80 14.13
C GLN A 173 -3.61 3.70 15.29
N VAL A 174 -2.59 4.15 16.01
CA VAL A 174 -2.66 5.28 16.93
C VAL A 174 -1.63 6.29 16.45
N MET A 175 -2.09 7.42 15.90
CA MET A 175 -1.24 8.48 15.36
C MET A 175 -1.49 9.79 16.09
N ILE A 176 -0.43 10.46 16.47
CA ILE A 176 -0.45 11.79 17.04
C ILE A 176 0.05 12.77 15.99
N HIS A 177 -0.71 13.83 15.75
CA HIS A 177 -0.38 14.93 14.85
C HIS A 177 -0.30 16.21 15.68
N TRP A 178 0.87 16.82 15.75
CA TRP A 178 1.07 18.13 16.35
C TRP A 178 1.33 19.16 15.26
N THR A 179 0.44 20.15 15.16
CA THR A 179 0.52 21.20 14.15
C THR A 179 0.90 22.52 14.82
N HIS A 180 2.00 23.12 14.37
CA HIS A 180 2.46 24.46 14.70
C HIS A 180 2.61 25.26 13.41
N LYS A 181 1.78 26.30 13.23
CA LYS A 181 1.76 27.11 11.99
C LYS A 181 1.63 26.25 10.73
N ASP A 182 2.62 26.30 9.85
CA ASP A 182 2.66 25.61 8.56
C ASP A 182 3.16 24.16 8.67
N PHE A 183 3.62 23.72 9.84
CA PHE A 183 4.24 22.42 10.06
C PHE A 183 3.36 21.48 10.87
N THR A 184 3.33 20.21 10.49
CA THR A 184 2.71 19.14 11.27
C THR A 184 3.71 18.00 11.46
N LEU A 185 4.05 17.71 12.70
CA LEU A 185 4.74 16.49 13.09
C LEU A 185 3.72 15.38 13.31
N THR A 186 4.02 14.21 12.78
CA THR A 186 3.19 13.01 12.93
C THR A 186 4.03 11.86 13.44
N SER A 187 3.58 11.20 14.49
CA SER A 187 4.25 10.00 15.02
C SER A 187 3.23 9.04 15.63
N GLY A 188 3.52 7.76 15.57
CA GLY A 188 2.64 6.75 16.16
C GLY A 188 2.99 5.33 15.74
N PHE A 189 2.04 4.43 16.00
CA PHE A 189 2.17 3.00 15.79
C PHE A 189 1.05 2.48 14.92
N LEU A 190 1.37 1.48 14.07
CA LEU A 190 0.41 0.79 13.22
C LEU A 190 0.49 -0.72 13.45
N TYR A 191 -0.67 -1.37 13.35
CA TYR A 191 -0.76 -2.82 13.26
C TYR A 191 -0.90 -3.23 11.80
N LEU A 192 0.08 -3.99 11.29
CA LEU A 192 0.10 -4.42 9.90
C LEU A 192 -0.91 -5.54 9.68
N SER A 193 -1.97 -5.27 8.93
CA SER A 193 -3.05 -6.23 8.67
C SER A 193 -3.46 -6.33 7.20
N GLN A 194 -2.99 -5.41 6.36
CA GLN A 194 -3.25 -5.39 4.92
C GLN A 194 -1.97 -5.69 4.16
N TYR A 195 -2.09 -6.39 3.00
CA TYR A 195 -0.94 -6.80 2.16
C TYR A 195 0.10 -7.63 2.94
N LEU A 196 -0.29 -8.86 3.17
CA LEU A 196 0.49 -9.79 3.97
C LEU A 196 1.81 -10.18 3.27
N PRO A 197 2.92 -10.31 4.04
CA PRO A 197 4.18 -10.81 3.53
C PRO A 197 4.10 -12.31 3.27
N MET A 198 5.09 -12.83 2.54
CA MET A 198 5.36 -14.26 2.51
C MET A 198 5.91 -14.68 3.88
N ASP A 199 5.33 -15.73 4.44
CA ASP A 199 5.82 -16.39 5.65
C ASP A 199 6.85 -17.45 5.23
N ALA A 200 8.10 -17.30 5.64
CA ALA A 200 9.17 -18.20 5.26
C ALA A 200 8.93 -19.64 5.77
N GLN A 201 8.22 -19.79 6.88
CA GLN A 201 7.94 -21.10 7.48
C GLN A 201 6.88 -21.89 6.68
N THR A 202 5.90 -21.22 6.10
CA THR A 202 4.78 -21.86 5.40
C THR A 202 4.86 -21.71 3.87
N ASN A 203 5.78 -20.89 3.36
CA ASN A 203 5.87 -20.48 1.96
C ASN A 203 4.55 -19.92 1.40
N ALA A 204 3.75 -19.26 2.25
CA ALA A 204 2.47 -18.69 1.92
C ALA A 204 2.31 -17.29 2.52
N LYS A 205 1.39 -16.49 1.98
CA LYS A 205 1.05 -15.19 2.58
C LYS A 205 0.40 -15.38 3.95
N SER A 206 0.91 -14.68 4.96
CA SER A 206 0.45 -14.83 6.34
C SER A 206 0.61 -13.54 7.14
N VAL A 207 -0.28 -13.33 8.11
CA VAL A 207 -0.13 -12.26 9.12
C VAL A 207 0.89 -12.61 10.20
N ALA A 208 1.33 -13.87 10.26
CA ALA A 208 2.20 -14.34 11.34
C ALA A 208 3.51 -13.56 11.48
N PRO A 209 4.26 -13.19 10.41
CA PRO A 209 5.45 -12.38 10.55
C PRO A 209 5.21 -11.05 11.27
N TYR A 210 4.09 -10.38 10.99
CA TYR A 210 3.71 -9.14 11.67
C TYR A 210 3.26 -9.37 13.10
N LYS A 211 2.43 -10.40 13.32
CA LYS A 211 1.85 -10.71 14.64
C LYS A 211 2.91 -11.05 15.69
N TYR A 212 3.99 -11.70 15.28
CA TYR A 212 5.08 -12.11 16.18
C TYR A 212 6.30 -11.16 16.13
N GLY A 213 6.18 -10.08 15.39
CA GLY A 213 7.12 -8.96 15.36
C GLY A 213 6.76 -7.87 16.39
N TRP A 214 6.97 -6.63 15.98
CA TRP A 214 6.65 -5.40 16.72
C TRP A 214 5.76 -4.50 15.88
N PRO A 215 4.86 -3.70 16.48
CA PRO A 215 4.09 -2.71 15.73
C PRO A 215 5.00 -1.80 14.90
N GLU A 216 4.55 -1.47 13.69
CA GLU A 216 5.25 -0.51 12.86
C GLU A 216 5.29 0.86 13.54
N GLU A 217 6.45 1.48 13.56
CA GLU A 217 6.67 2.81 14.09
C GLU A 217 6.76 3.82 12.93
N TYR A 218 5.99 4.89 13.00
CA TYR A 218 5.99 5.95 11.99
C TYR A 218 6.41 7.29 12.59
N PHE A 219 7.21 8.04 11.81
CA PHE A 219 7.54 9.43 12.07
C PHE A 219 7.54 10.23 10.76
N GLY A 220 6.93 11.42 10.77
CA GLY A 220 6.86 12.27 9.58
C GLY A 220 6.64 13.73 9.86
N LEU A 221 7.06 14.54 8.90
CA LEU A 221 6.90 15.99 8.87
C LEU A 221 6.09 16.37 7.63
N THR A 222 5.05 17.18 7.82
CA THR A 222 4.31 17.82 6.74
C THR A 222 4.53 19.33 6.83
N TRP A 223 4.91 19.95 5.71
CA TRP A 223 4.89 21.39 5.53
C TRP A 223 3.80 21.77 4.53
N LYS A 224 2.96 22.74 4.91
CA LYS A 224 1.87 23.22 4.05
C LYS A 224 1.83 24.74 4.08
N LYS A 225 2.13 25.37 2.94
CA LYS A 225 2.10 26.82 2.81
C LYS A 225 1.57 27.24 1.43
N GLY A 226 0.53 28.07 1.44
CA GLY A 226 -0.12 28.50 0.21
C GLY A 226 -0.59 27.33 -0.67
N ASN A 227 -0.04 27.22 -1.85
CA ASN A 227 -0.38 26.22 -2.86
C ASN A 227 0.44 24.92 -2.75
N ILE A 228 1.40 24.84 -1.83
CA ILE A 228 2.37 23.76 -1.73
C ILE A 228 2.09 22.91 -0.49
N VAL A 229 2.20 21.61 -0.65
CA VAL A 229 2.26 20.62 0.43
C VAL A 229 3.46 19.73 0.18
N GLU A 230 4.33 19.61 1.18
CA GLU A 230 5.44 18.68 1.19
C GLU A 230 5.35 17.77 2.41
N LYS A 231 5.73 16.51 2.23
CA LYS A 231 5.79 15.53 3.31
C LYS A 231 7.07 14.73 3.20
N LEU A 232 7.71 14.54 4.33
CA LEU A 232 8.82 13.63 4.52
C LEU A 232 8.45 12.68 5.67
N GLY A 233 8.70 11.41 5.52
CA GLY A 233 8.46 10.48 6.61
C GLY A 233 9.19 9.17 6.41
N PHE A 234 9.31 8.44 7.51
CA PHE A 234 9.89 7.12 7.54
C PHE A 234 9.13 6.23 8.52
N THR A 235 9.23 4.94 8.28
CA THR A 235 8.66 3.91 9.15
C THR A 235 9.67 2.79 9.33
N ASN A 236 9.62 2.16 10.48
CA ASN A 236 10.39 0.96 10.79
C ASN A 236 9.45 -0.18 11.14
N ILE A 237 9.71 -1.35 10.58
CA ILE A 237 9.02 -2.60 10.88
C ILE A 237 10.01 -3.63 11.43
N LEU A 238 9.58 -4.32 12.48
CA LEU A 238 10.27 -5.49 13.02
C LEU A 238 9.35 -6.68 12.88
N THR A 239 9.66 -7.61 11.97
CA THR A 239 8.84 -8.78 11.72
C THR A 239 9.57 -10.07 12.11
N LYS A 240 8.80 -11.15 12.30
CA LYS A 240 9.34 -12.47 12.64
C LYS A 240 8.93 -13.53 11.60
N PRO A 241 9.70 -13.67 10.50
CA PRO A 241 9.36 -14.57 9.40
C PRO A 241 9.38 -16.06 9.75
N VAL A 242 10.23 -16.47 10.70
CA VAL A 242 10.36 -17.85 11.17
C VAL A 242 10.16 -17.91 12.67
N ARG A 243 9.32 -18.83 13.16
CA ARG A 243 9.01 -19.02 14.59
C ARG A 243 9.58 -20.31 15.16
N VAL A 244 9.69 -21.33 14.33
CA VAL A 244 10.18 -22.67 14.69
C VAL A 244 11.32 -23.02 13.75
N ALA A 245 12.47 -23.35 14.31
CA ALA A 245 13.64 -23.78 13.58
C ALA A 245 13.51 -25.23 13.09
N PRO A 246 14.38 -25.72 12.17
CA PRO A 246 14.29 -27.07 11.61
C PRO A 246 14.37 -28.20 12.65
N ASP A 247 15.01 -27.96 13.77
CA ASP A 247 15.12 -28.89 14.91
C ASP A 247 13.94 -28.83 15.89
N ASN A 248 12.87 -28.12 15.55
CA ASN A 248 11.71 -27.82 16.39
C ASN A 248 11.98 -26.91 17.59
N SER A 249 13.16 -26.33 17.72
CA SER A 249 13.43 -25.31 18.73
C SER A 249 12.75 -23.97 18.36
N LYS A 250 12.66 -23.04 19.31
CA LYS A 250 12.20 -21.68 19.07
C LYS A 250 13.21 -20.94 18.20
N ALA A 251 12.80 -20.52 17.02
CA ALA A 251 13.65 -19.70 16.16
C ALA A 251 13.89 -18.29 16.76
N ASN A 252 15.09 -17.78 16.60
CA ASN A 252 15.51 -16.44 16.99
C ASN A 252 15.77 -15.59 15.73
N GLY A 253 15.87 -14.25 15.93
CA GLY A 253 16.05 -13.27 14.87
C GLY A 253 14.75 -12.57 14.49
N LEU A 254 14.90 -11.31 14.08
CA LEU A 254 13.86 -10.44 13.54
C LEU A 254 14.36 -9.84 12.24
N LEU A 255 13.46 -9.68 11.29
CA LEU A 255 13.70 -8.84 10.11
C LEU A 255 13.42 -7.40 10.51
N ASP A 256 14.44 -6.55 10.40
CA ASP A 256 14.38 -5.11 10.60
C ASP A 256 14.39 -4.42 9.23
N ALA A 257 13.41 -3.56 8.97
CA ALA A 257 13.26 -2.95 7.66
C ALA A 257 12.73 -1.51 7.76
N LEU A 258 13.38 -0.62 7.01
CA LEU A 258 13.10 0.81 6.94
C LEU A 258 12.37 1.14 5.64
N THR A 259 11.35 2.00 5.71
CA THR A 259 10.79 2.68 4.53
C THR A 259 10.82 4.18 4.74
N ALA A 260 11.25 4.93 3.74
CA ALA A 260 11.25 6.38 3.74
C ALA A 260 10.56 6.91 2.49
N PHE A 261 9.89 8.06 2.57
CA PHE A 261 9.27 8.69 1.43
C PHE A 261 9.39 10.20 1.47
N TYR A 262 9.32 10.79 0.27
CA TYR A 262 9.08 12.21 0.06
C TYR A 262 7.87 12.38 -0.87
N TYR A 263 7.00 13.34 -0.53
CA TYR A 263 5.83 13.71 -1.31
C TYR A 263 5.80 15.21 -1.51
N PHE A 264 5.47 15.62 -2.75
CA PHE A 264 5.26 16.99 -3.16
C PHE A 264 3.88 17.14 -3.81
N GLN A 265 3.17 18.23 -3.50
CA GLN A 265 1.95 18.65 -4.19
C GLN A 265 1.96 20.16 -4.39
N TYR A 266 1.61 20.57 -5.60
CA TYR A 266 1.30 21.96 -5.93
C TYR A 266 -0.11 22.03 -6.50
N THR A 267 -0.92 22.99 -6.00
CA THR A 267 -2.30 23.20 -6.44
C THR A 267 -2.52 24.68 -6.71
N LYS A 268 -2.88 25.02 -7.95
CA LYS A 268 -3.25 26.39 -8.32
C LYS A 268 -4.43 26.37 -9.29
N ASP A 269 -5.51 27.06 -8.95
CA ASP A 269 -6.75 27.15 -9.71
C ASP A 269 -7.30 25.75 -10.09
N LEU A 270 -7.29 25.43 -11.38
CA LEU A 270 -7.75 24.13 -11.92
C LEU A 270 -6.63 23.10 -12.08
N PHE A 271 -5.39 23.49 -11.78
CA PHE A 271 -4.22 22.64 -11.95
C PHE A 271 -3.76 22.06 -10.61
N GLN A 272 -3.43 20.78 -10.61
CA GLN A 272 -2.73 20.12 -9.49
C GLN A 272 -1.69 19.16 -10.06
N ILE A 273 -0.51 19.17 -9.47
CA ILE A 273 0.54 18.17 -9.70
C ILE A 273 0.94 17.55 -8.36
N LYS A 274 1.22 16.26 -8.39
CA LYS A 274 1.72 15.47 -7.27
C LYS A 274 2.93 14.67 -7.72
N ALA A 275 3.90 14.53 -6.84
CA ALA A 275 5.01 13.61 -7.01
C ALA A 275 5.27 12.88 -5.69
N LYS A 276 5.64 11.62 -5.76
CA LYS A 276 6.06 10.84 -4.60
C LYS A 276 7.22 9.94 -4.99
N VAL A 277 8.21 9.84 -4.14
CA VAL A 277 9.27 8.84 -4.20
C VAL A 277 9.30 8.11 -2.86
N ALA A 278 9.46 6.79 -2.90
CA ALA A 278 9.68 5.98 -1.71
C ALA A 278 10.80 4.98 -1.94
N TYR A 279 11.69 4.92 -0.96
CA TYR A 279 12.65 3.83 -0.79
C TYR A 279 12.10 2.90 0.27
N ALA A 280 11.95 1.63 -0.04
CA ALA A 280 11.39 0.65 0.88
C ALA A 280 12.32 -0.54 1.05
N GLN A 281 12.46 -0.99 2.27
CA GLN A 281 13.00 -2.29 2.62
C GLN A 281 11.84 -3.16 3.07
N SER A 282 11.67 -4.35 2.45
CA SER A 282 10.54 -5.25 2.77
C SER A 282 9.19 -4.53 2.76
N GLY A 283 8.89 -3.82 1.64
CA GLY A 283 7.76 -2.88 1.52
C GLY A 283 6.41 -3.55 1.21
N GLU A 284 6.23 -4.85 1.46
CA GLU A 284 5.02 -5.62 1.13
C GLU A 284 3.77 -5.03 1.75
N HIS A 285 3.86 -4.60 3.01
CA HIS A 285 2.75 -3.99 3.75
C HIS A 285 2.24 -2.69 3.12
N MET A 286 3.06 -2.04 2.30
CA MET A 286 2.70 -0.86 1.52
C MET A 286 2.21 -1.18 0.11
N ASN A 287 1.94 -2.46 -0.20
CA ASN A 287 1.59 -2.93 -1.55
C ASN A 287 2.67 -2.59 -2.61
N ILE A 288 3.91 -2.51 -2.18
CA ILE A 288 5.09 -2.45 -3.04
C ILE A 288 5.48 -3.88 -3.38
N LEU A 289 5.93 -4.12 -4.60
CA LEU A 289 6.49 -5.42 -5.00
C LEU A 289 7.85 -5.58 -4.32
N SER A 290 7.89 -6.28 -3.21
CA SER A 290 9.02 -6.37 -2.32
C SER A 290 9.08 -7.72 -1.61
N GLY A 291 10.07 -7.91 -0.76
CA GLY A 291 10.26 -9.14 -0.02
C GLY A 291 11.45 -9.09 0.91
N TYR A 292 11.92 -10.25 1.30
CA TYR A 292 13.09 -10.42 2.16
C TYR A 292 13.76 -11.77 1.88
N GLY A 293 15.00 -11.89 2.33
CA GLY A 293 15.74 -13.13 2.30
C GLY A 293 16.37 -13.47 3.65
N ILE A 294 17.02 -14.64 3.69
CA ILE A 294 17.89 -15.08 4.78
C ILE A 294 19.33 -14.93 4.30
N SER A 295 20.15 -14.19 5.05
CA SER A 295 21.59 -14.01 4.80
C SER A 295 22.45 -14.98 5.60
N ALA A 296 22.01 -15.41 6.80
CA ALA A 296 22.71 -16.39 7.61
C ALA A 296 21.76 -17.20 8.50
N PHE A 297 22.18 -18.40 8.90
CA PHE A 297 21.52 -19.22 9.90
C PHE A 297 22.55 -19.86 10.81
N ASP A 298 22.45 -19.62 12.11
CA ASP A 298 23.24 -20.27 13.15
C ASP A 298 22.43 -21.42 13.79
N ALA A 299 22.81 -22.65 13.47
CA ALA A 299 22.12 -23.83 13.94
C ALA A 299 22.30 -24.07 15.47
N ALA A 300 23.41 -23.61 16.08
CA ALA A 300 23.67 -23.79 17.51
C ALA A 300 22.71 -22.95 18.37
N THR A 301 22.29 -21.80 17.89
CA THR A 301 21.39 -20.89 18.58
C THR A 301 20.01 -20.79 17.96
N SER A 302 19.76 -21.53 16.87
CA SER A 302 18.54 -21.42 16.02
C SER A 302 18.21 -19.98 15.62
N THR A 303 19.26 -19.21 15.28
CA THR A 303 19.15 -17.78 14.96
C THR A 303 19.23 -17.55 13.46
N TYR A 304 18.21 -16.90 12.91
CA TYR A 304 18.17 -16.42 11.53
C TYR A 304 18.62 -14.97 11.45
N THR A 305 19.48 -14.66 10.48
CA THR A 305 19.78 -13.30 10.06
C THR A 305 19.03 -13.04 8.74
N TYR A 306 18.19 -12.01 8.74
CA TYR A 306 17.38 -11.65 7.59
C TYR A 306 17.96 -10.46 6.84
N THR A 307 17.70 -10.40 5.56
CA THR A 307 18.10 -9.31 4.67
C THR A 307 16.88 -8.82 3.89
N PRO A 308 16.40 -7.56 4.08
CA PRO A 308 15.26 -7.04 3.34
C PRO A 308 15.62 -6.76 1.90
N MET A 309 14.68 -7.00 0.97
CA MET A 309 14.72 -6.49 -0.40
C MET A 309 14.56 -4.97 -0.37
N GLN A 310 15.38 -4.28 -1.12
CA GLN A 310 15.35 -2.83 -1.29
C GLN A 310 14.63 -2.49 -2.59
N ASP A 311 13.75 -1.49 -2.54
CA ASP A 311 12.92 -1.08 -3.65
C ASP A 311 12.85 0.43 -3.75
N LEU A 312 12.90 0.92 -4.97
CA LEU A 312 12.59 2.30 -5.30
C LEU A 312 11.26 2.35 -6.03
N THR A 313 10.31 3.15 -5.52
CA THR A 313 9.05 3.43 -6.21
C THR A 313 8.83 4.92 -6.33
N THR A 314 8.26 5.35 -7.45
CA THR A 314 7.97 6.77 -7.68
C THR A 314 6.80 6.96 -8.62
N PHE A 315 6.08 8.05 -8.45
CA PHE A 315 5.15 8.54 -9.45
C PHE A 315 5.17 10.07 -9.54
N VAL A 316 4.83 10.55 -10.73
CA VAL A 316 4.39 11.93 -10.98
C VAL A 316 2.99 11.86 -11.56
N SER A 317 2.08 12.71 -11.07
CA SER A 317 0.70 12.73 -11.49
C SER A 317 0.17 14.15 -11.54
N ALA A 318 -0.56 14.49 -12.61
CA ALA A 318 -1.12 15.82 -12.79
C ALA A 318 -2.60 15.74 -13.19
N GLN A 319 -3.33 16.82 -12.87
CA GLN A 319 -4.69 17.03 -13.36
C GLN A 319 -4.91 18.48 -13.71
N TYR A 320 -5.81 18.71 -14.69
CA TYR A 320 -6.28 20.02 -15.08
C TYR A 320 -7.77 19.98 -15.44
N GLY A 321 -8.51 21.01 -15.06
CA GLY A 321 -9.91 21.17 -15.43
C GLY A 321 -10.89 20.98 -14.27
N LYS A 322 -12.19 21.21 -14.55
CA LYS A 322 -13.29 21.13 -13.56
C LYS A 322 -14.45 20.27 -14.07
N LYS A 323 -15.19 20.72 -15.07
CA LYS A 323 -16.30 19.97 -15.68
C LYS A 323 -15.77 18.82 -16.51
N VAL A 324 -14.81 19.10 -17.36
CA VAL A 324 -13.96 18.11 -18.01
C VAL A 324 -12.59 18.22 -17.38
N GLN A 325 -12.04 17.09 -16.93
CA GLN A 325 -10.70 16.99 -16.36
C GLN A 325 -9.85 16.09 -17.24
N VAL A 326 -8.65 16.54 -17.53
CA VAL A 326 -7.58 15.70 -18.06
C VAL A 326 -6.62 15.43 -16.93
N LEU A 327 -6.31 14.18 -16.69
CA LEU A 327 -5.44 13.76 -15.61
C LEU A 327 -4.61 12.55 -16.05
N GLY A 328 -3.60 12.24 -15.28
CA GLY A 328 -2.76 11.08 -15.55
C GLY A 328 -1.61 10.92 -14.58
N MET A 329 -0.94 9.81 -14.71
CA MET A 329 0.22 9.42 -13.90
C MET A 329 1.27 8.78 -14.79
N VAL A 330 2.53 8.99 -14.41
CA VAL A 330 3.67 8.16 -14.81
C VAL A 330 4.26 7.57 -13.53
N GLY A 331 4.40 6.25 -13.48
CA GLY A 331 4.96 5.52 -12.35
C GLY A 331 6.17 4.68 -12.77
N TYR A 332 7.14 4.54 -11.86
CA TYR A 332 8.29 3.67 -12.01
C TYR A 332 8.59 2.94 -10.71
N MET A 333 8.97 1.68 -10.82
CA MET A 333 9.50 0.88 -9.71
C MET A 333 10.69 0.04 -10.14
N LYS A 334 11.61 -0.22 -9.20
CA LYS A 334 12.78 -1.07 -9.42
C LYS A 334 13.22 -1.74 -8.13
N HIS A 335 13.53 -3.05 -8.23
CA HIS A 335 14.27 -3.76 -7.18
C HIS A 335 15.76 -3.36 -7.23
N LEU A 336 16.33 -3.13 -6.05
CA LEU A 336 17.75 -2.77 -5.87
C LEU A 336 18.58 -3.91 -5.25
N GLY A 337 17.93 -5.08 -5.03
CA GLY A 337 18.51 -6.24 -4.35
C GLY A 337 18.35 -6.21 -2.82
N THR A 338 18.74 -7.28 -2.18
CA THR A 338 18.75 -7.37 -0.71
C THR A 338 19.89 -6.54 -0.12
N THR A 339 19.79 -6.13 1.16
CA THR A 339 20.84 -5.33 1.81
C THR A 339 22.15 -6.11 1.98
N GLU A 340 22.03 -7.41 2.21
CA GLU A 340 23.16 -8.35 2.33
C GLU A 340 22.99 -9.49 1.33
N ASP A 341 24.06 -10.23 1.07
CA ASP A 341 23.99 -11.41 0.23
C ASP A 341 23.10 -12.49 0.83
N LEU A 342 22.36 -13.15 -0.04
CA LEU A 342 21.50 -14.28 0.35
C LEU A 342 22.35 -15.48 0.76
N LEU A 343 21.91 -16.21 1.77
CA LEU A 343 22.54 -17.47 2.18
C LEU A 343 22.54 -18.43 0.99
N GLY A 344 23.76 -18.81 0.56
CA GLY A 344 23.98 -19.75 -0.53
C GLY A 344 23.67 -21.19 -0.14
N GLY A 345 23.59 -22.08 -1.14
CA GLY A 345 23.39 -23.52 -0.92
C GLY A 345 21.90 -23.93 -0.85
N ALA A 346 21.63 -25.03 -0.14
CA ALA A 346 20.28 -25.55 0.03
C ALA A 346 19.41 -24.57 0.85
N ALA A 347 18.15 -24.42 0.43
CA ALA A 347 17.21 -23.57 1.16
C ALA A 347 17.00 -24.06 2.60
N VAL A 348 17.05 -23.14 3.55
CA VAL A 348 16.94 -23.47 4.98
C VAL A 348 15.48 -23.79 5.37
N MET A 349 14.49 -23.34 4.58
CA MET A 349 13.05 -23.46 4.85
C MET A 349 12.27 -24.15 3.72
N GLY A 350 12.88 -25.15 3.07
CA GLY A 350 12.20 -25.97 2.07
C GLY A 350 12.02 -25.32 0.68
N LYS A 351 12.58 -24.15 0.44
CA LYS A 351 12.67 -23.57 -0.91
C LYS A 351 13.84 -24.16 -1.69
N THR A 352 13.68 -24.27 -2.99
CA THR A 352 14.75 -24.69 -3.89
C THR A 352 15.57 -23.51 -4.37
N VAL A 353 16.81 -23.75 -4.83
CA VAL A 353 17.64 -22.70 -5.47
C VAL A 353 16.93 -22.15 -6.73
N ALA A 354 16.18 -22.99 -7.45
CA ALA A 354 15.39 -22.58 -8.62
C ALA A 354 14.28 -21.56 -8.27
N ASP A 355 13.71 -21.65 -7.06
CA ASP A 355 12.72 -20.71 -6.57
C ASP A 355 13.32 -19.43 -5.94
N GLY A 356 14.58 -19.14 -6.23
CA GLY A 356 15.31 -18.02 -5.62
C GLY A 356 15.94 -18.37 -4.27
N GLY A 357 15.97 -19.67 -3.89
CA GLY A 357 16.62 -20.15 -2.66
C GLY A 357 16.00 -19.56 -1.39
N ASN A 358 16.78 -18.78 -0.66
CA ASN A 358 16.38 -18.16 0.60
C ASN A 358 15.78 -16.75 0.42
N LEU A 359 15.04 -16.51 -0.67
CA LEU A 359 14.36 -15.25 -1.00
C LEU A 359 12.84 -15.45 -1.06
N TRP A 360 12.08 -14.58 -0.41
CA TRP A 360 10.61 -14.54 -0.40
C TRP A 360 10.12 -13.19 -0.90
N ILE A 361 9.45 -13.16 -2.06
CA ILE A 361 8.81 -11.98 -2.62
C ILE A 361 7.29 -12.12 -2.48
N ASN A 362 6.62 -11.04 -2.11
CA ASN A 362 5.22 -11.04 -1.67
C ASN A 362 4.18 -11.41 -2.73
N THR A 363 4.56 -11.55 -4.00
CA THR A 363 3.63 -11.87 -5.07
C THR A 363 4.13 -13.06 -5.87
N ALA A 364 3.62 -14.25 -5.59
CA ALA A 364 4.04 -15.49 -6.26
C ALA A 364 3.98 -15.40 -7.80
N ALA A 365 3.01 -14.67 -8.36
CA ALA A 365 2.84 -14.51 -9.80
C ALA A 365 3.70 -13.40 -10.43
N ALA A 366 4.47 -12.66 -9.64
CA ALA A 366 5.31 -11.55 -10.10
C ALA A 366 6.70 -11.55 -9.44
N THR A 367 7.14 -12.71 -8.96
CA THR A 367 8.40 -12.85 -8.23
C THR A 367 9.64 -12.60 -9.09
N ASN A 368 9.52 -12.75 -10.41
CA ASN A 368 10.60 -12.57 -11.38
C ASN A 368 10.65 -11.18 -12.03
N ILE A 369 9.86 -10.21 -11.54
CA ILE A 369 9.95 -8.82 -12.00
C ILE A 369 11.18 -8.14 -11.40
N GLN A 370 11.90 -7.36 -12.24
CA GLN A 370 13.03 -6.50 -11.86
C GLN A 370 12.60 -5.05 -11.72
N GLN A 371 11.86 -4.54 -12.70
CA GLN A 371 11.39 -3.16 -12.76
C GLN A 371 10.14 -3.03 -13.62
N ALA A 372 9.41 -1.93 -13.44
CA ALA A 372 8.21 -1.66 -14.21
C ALA A 372 7.95 -0.17 -14.38
N VAL A 373 7.24 0.17 -15.47
CA VAL A 373 6.76 1.53 -15.78
C VAL A 373 5.27 1.46 -16.06
N ARG A 374 4.51 2.48 -15.64
CA ARG A 374 3.09 2.67 -15.98
C ARG A 374 2.82 4.09 -16.40
N VAL A 375 1.95 4.26 -17.40
CA VAL A 375 1.45 5.56 -17.87
C VAL A 375 -0.06 5.49 -17.99
N THR A 376 -0.80 6.46 -17.41
CA THR A 376 -2.27 6.45 -17.35
C THR A 376 -2.89 7.79 -17.74
N PRO A 377 -2.93 8.19 -19.03
CA PRO A 377 -3.75 9.33 -19.45
C PRO A 377 -5.24 9.04 -19.25
N THR A 378 -5.96 10.00 -18.68
CA THR A 378 -7.35 9.85 -18.26
C THR A 378 -8.15 11.11 -18.60
N ILE A 379 -9.40 10.93 -19.06
CA ILE A 379 -10.40 11.99 -19.18
C ILE A 379 -11.57 11.67 -18.27
N LEU A 380 -12.01 12.67 -17.50
CA LEU A 380 -13.11 12.56 -16.55
C LEU A 380 -14.13 13.69 -16.78
N TRP A 381 -15.38 13.34 -17.03
CA TRP A 381 -16.51 14.26 -17.12
C TRP A 381 -17.26 14.29 -15.79
N ASN A 382 -17.37 15.49 -15.21
CA ASN A 382 -18.09 15.74 -13.97
C ASN A 382 -19.43 16.44 -14.30
N MET A 383 -20.53 15.75 -14.05
CA MET A 383 -21.91 16.20 -14.30
C MET A 383 -22.69 16.24 -12.98
N GLY A 384 -22.30 17.15 -12.09
CA GLY A 384 -22.84 17.22 -10.74
C GLY A 384 -22.45 15.97 -9.91
N LYS A 385 -23.44 15.16 -9.55
CA LYS A 385 -23.21 13.89 -8.80
C LYS A 385 -22.77 12.73 -9.70
N LEU A 386 -22.96 12.84 -11.01
CA LEU A 386 -22.55 11.82 -11.98
C LEU A 386 -21.15 12.13 -12.52
N GLN A 387 -20.32 11.10 -12.62
CA GLN A 387 -19.00 11.13 -13.23
C GLN A 387 -18.88 10.00 -14.27
N ILE A 388 -18.30 10.31 -15.42
CA ILE A 388 -17.95 9.34 -16.46
C ILE A 388 -16.48 9.52 -16.77
N GLY A 389 -15.69 8.46 -16.72
CA GLY A 389 -14.25 8.48 -16.96
C GLY A 389 -13.83 7.47 -18.01
N LEU A 390 -12.80 7.82 -18.77
CA LEU A 390 -12.08 6.94 -19.67
C LEU A 390 -10.59 7.06 -19.37
N GLU A 391 -9.94 5.92 -19.12
CA GLU A 391 -8.51 5.84 -18.83
C GLU A 391 -7.86 4.81 -19.72
N TYR A 392 -6.74 5.17 -20.30
CA TYR A 392 -5.84 4.24 -20.94
C TYR A 392 -4.67 3.99 -20.00
N ASP A 393 -4.36 2.73 -19.72
CA ASP A 393 -3.25 2.31 -18.87
C ASP A 393 -2.29 1.45 -19.69
N TYR A 394 -1.07 1.93 -19.86
CA TYR A 394 0.01 1.12 -20.42
C TYR A 394 1.00 0.79 -19.31
N THR A 395 1.13 -0.48 -19.00
CA THR A 395 2.10 -0.98 -18.03
C THR A 395 3.05 -1.96 -18.72
N ILE A 396 4.35 -1.73 -18.55
CA ILE A 396 5.40 -2.63 -19.02
C ILE A 396 6.29 -3.02 -17.84
N ALA A 397 6.61 -4.31 -17.73
CA ALA A 397 7.47 -4.86 -16.70
C ALA A 397 8.60 -5.69 -17.30
N GLN A 398 9.76 -5.62 -16.69
CA GLN A 398 10.93 -6.43 -17.03
C GLN A 398 10.94 -7.68 -16.15
N PHE A 399 10.97 -8.84 -16.78
CA PHE A 399 10.97 -10.15 -16.13
C PHE A 399 12.30 -10.86 -16.36
N GLY A 400 12.80 -11.54 -15.33
CA GLY A 400 13.90 -12.49 -15.49
C GLY A 400 13.48 -13.71 -16.31
N ASN A 401 14.32 -14.16 -17.22
CA ASN A 401 14.05 -15.32 -18.07
C ASN A 401 13.93 -16.61 -17.25
N SER A 402 13.07 -17.52 -17.71
CA SER A 402 12.89 -18.81 -17.04
C SER A 402 14.21 -19.61 -16.99
N GLY A 403 14.48 -20.21 -15.83
CA GLY A 403 15.67 -21.03 -15.61
C GLY A 403 16.98 -20.26 -15.38
N VAL A 404 16.94 -18.92 -15.38
CA VAL A 404 18.12 -18.10 -15.06
C VAL A 404 18.20 -17.88 -13.54
N ALA A 405 19.41 -18.04 -13.00
CA ALA A 405 19.67 -17.80 -11.59
C ALA A 405 19.77 -16.29 -11.30
N ARG A 406 19.31 -15.91 -10.12
CA ARG A 406 19.54 -14.59 -9.55
C ARG A 406 20.97 -14.48 -9.01
N ASP A 407 21.49 -13.27 -8.91
CA ASP A 407 22.75 -12.99 -8.23
C ASP A 407 22.64 -13.18 -6.70
N ALA A 408 23.74 -12.98 -6.00
CA ALA A 408 23.81 -13.12 -4.55
C ALA A 408 22.84 -12.18 -3.79
N ARG A 409 22.38 -11.11 -4.43
CA ARG A 409 21.44 -10.12 -3.86
C ARG A 409 20.00 -10.24 -4.40
N GLY A 410 19.70 -11.35 -5.07
CA GLY A 410 18.36 -11.66 -5.54
C GLY A 410 17.94 -10.92 -6.81
N LEU A 411 18.86 -10.35 -7.58
CA LEU A 411 18.59 -9.66 -8.84
C LEU A 411 18.92 -10.55 -10.05
N TYR A 412 18.26 -10.27 -11.17
CA TYR A 412 18.65 -10.80 -12.48
C TYR A 412 19.61 -9.82 -13.19
N LYS A 413 20.52 -10.33 -14.01
CA LYS A 413 21.28 -9.50 -14.94
C LYS A 413 20.38 -8.99 -16.05
N ASP A 414 20.55 -7.76 -16.49
CA ASP A 414 19.69 -7.17 -17.55
C ASP A 414 19.67 -7.99 -18.84
N ALA A 415 20.81 -8.62 -19.20
CA ALA A 415 20.91 -9.51 -20.37
C ALA A 415 20.06 -10.79 -20.25
N ASP A 416 19.68 -11.16 -19.04
CA ASP A 416 18.90 -12.34 -18.71
C ASP A 416 17.40 -12.00 -18.47
N CYS A 417 16.98 -10.84 -18.95
CA CYS A 417 15.61 -10.33 -18.76
C CYS A 417 14.94 -10.03 -20.10
N HIS A 418 13.60 -9.99 -20.07
CA HIS A 418 12.78 -9.55 -21.18
C HIS A 418 11.65 -8.63 -20.71
N TRP A 419 11.08 -7.85 -21.64
CA TRP A 419 10.02 -6.89 -21.34
C TRP A 419 8.67 -7.38 -21.83
N ILE A 420 7.66 -7.28 -20.95
CA ILE A 420 6.27 -7.62 -21.26
C ILE A 420 5.37 -6.43 -20.93
N GLY A 421 4.53 -6.05 -21.90
CA GLY A 421 3.59 -4.95 -21.77
C GLY A 421 2.13 -5.41 -21.83
N ASN A 422 1.25 -4.62 -21.22
CA ASN A 422 -0.21 -4.73 -21.36
C ASN A 422 -0.80 -3.34 -21.62
N HIS A 423 -1.75 -3.28 -22.56
CA HIS A 423 -2.60 -2.13 -22.80
C HIS A 423 -3.95 -2.39 -22.17
N ARG A 424 -4.39 -1.50 -21.30
CA ARG A 424 -5.72 -1.52 -20.69
C ARG A 424 -6.52 -0.30 -21.11
N LEU A 425 -7.73 -0.52 -21.58
CA LEU A 425 -8.72 0.52 -21.71
C LEU A 425 -9.77 0.34 -20.61
N LEU A 426 -9.96 1.36 -19.79
CA LEU A 426 -10.87 1.34 -18.66
C LEU A 426 -11.89 2.46 -18.80
N TRP A 427 -13.19 2.18 -18.64
CA TRP A 427 -14.22 3.20 -18.48
C TRP A 427 -14.91 3.07 -17.13
N MET A 428 -15.33 4.18 -16.59
CA MET A 428 -15.99 4.28 -15.29
C MET A 428 -17.27 5.07 -15.40
N THR A 429 -18.34 4.58 -14.76
CA THR A 429 -19.50 5.41 -14.39
C THR A 429 -19.64 5.43 -12.88
N LYS A 430 -19.85 6.61 -12.29
CA LYS A 430 -19.97 6.78 -10.85
C LYS A 430 -21.04 7.81 -10.51
N PHE A 431 -21.96 7.45 -9.62
CA PHE A 431 -22.96 8.36 -9.06
C PHE A 431 -22.72 8.53 -7.56
N ASN A 432 -22.53 9.77 -7.12
CA ASN A 432 -22.34 10.13 -5.71
C ASN A 432 -23.67 10.57 -5.08
N PHE A 433 -23.95 10.18 -3.85
CA PHE A 433 -25.16 10.57 -3.11
C PHE A 433 -24.85 11.08 -1.70
#